data_4d6f302275be77f4ddee07183f6b9ea2
#
_entry.id   4d6f302275be77f4ddee07183f6b9ea2
#
_cell.length_a   1.000
_cell.length_b   1.000
_cell.length_c   1.000
_cell.angle_alpha   90.00
_cell.angle_beta   90.00
_cell.angle_gamma   90.00
#
_symmetry.space_group_name_H-M   'P 1'
#
loop_
_entity.id
_entity.type
_entity.pdbx_description
1 polymer ?
#
loop_
_entity_poly.entity_id
_entity_poly.type
_entity_poly.pdbx_seq_one_letter_code
_entity_poly.pdbx_strand_id
1 'polypeptide(L)'
;MIRFKNIALAPAAVAVLLALGAVSRADDAAPAPAAPAAAPAPSAATAPTPAKAAAAPNANQGAPTPGDNAADEASQPSPPRQSWSFSGFFGGYDQAQLQRGFKIYREICGNCHRLSIPFRTLSDPSGPGFSEAQIKALAATYQVTNDTPNDKGEIFKRPGIPSDLIPPPDAYPNPEAAAATFGKEPPDMWVLAKARKYERGFPWFIFDALPFVQYQEVGADYIHAILTGYTNSKDPSWNLYFPGHKIAMPQPIADDAVEYTDGTPAKLDNYAQDVTAFLYWAAEPTLVERKKTGLRVMIFLIVFAGLLYLVKKKVWAKIH
;
A
#
# COMPACT_ATOMS: atom_id res chain seq x y z
N MET A 1 2.62 -63.54 31.46
CA MET A 1 3.49 -63.52 30.27
C MET A 1 2.73 -62.83 29.15
N ILE A 2 2.94 -61.57 28.94
CA ILE A 2 2.33 -60.82 27.85
C ILE A 2 3.46 -60.36 26.95
N ARG A 3 3.49 -60.91 25.72
CA ARG A 3 4.49 -60.61 24.68
C ARG A 3 4.22 -59.22 24.10
N PHE A 4 5.16 -58.31 24.28
CA PHE A 4 5.20 -57.06 23.56
C PHE A 4 5.62 -57.29 22.09
N LYS A 5 4.73 -57.00 21.16
CA LYS A 5 5.08 -56.90 19.73
C LYS A 5 5.79 -55.57 19.50
N ASN A 6 7.01 -55.66 19.03
CA ASN A 6 7.80 -54.52 18.56
C ASN A 6 7.08 -53.83 17.39
N ILE A 7 6.58 -52.64 17.60
CA ILE A 7 6.15 -51.74 16.52
C ILE A 7 7.39 -50.92 16.14
N ALA A 8 7.99 -51.33 15.02
CA ALA A 8 9.02 -50.51 14.37
C ALA A 8 8.37 -49.24 13.86
N LEU A 9 8.60 -48.10 14.54
CA LEU A 9 8.30 -46.80 13.99
C LEU A 9 9.36 -46.50 12.91
N ALA A 10 8.90 -46.40 11.69
CA ALA A 10 9.70 -46.07 10.52
C ALA A 10 10.40 -44.70 10.66
N PRO A 11 11.64 -44.54 10.14
CA PRO A 11 12.43 -43.32 10.23
C PRO A 11 12.01 -42.25 9.22
N ALA A 12 10.74 -42.20 8.82
CA ALA A 12 10.25 -41.24 7.82
C ALA A 12 10.06 -39.83 8.34
N ALA A 13 10.01 -39.61 9.67
CA ALA A 13 9.76 -38.26 10.24
C ALA A 13 11.02 -37.40 10.40
N VAL A 14 12.23 -37.99 10.31
CA VAL A 14 13.50 -37.25 10.49
C VAL A 14 14.04 -36.69 9.16
N ALA A 15 13.66 -37.27 8.03
CA ALA A 15 14.14 -36.85 6.72
C ALA A 15 13.55 -35.51 6.22
N VAL A 16 12.39 -35.06 6.74
CA VAL A 16 11.75 -33.82 6.32
C VAL A 16 12.43 -32.57 6.94
N LEU A 17 13.11 -32.73 8.07
CA LEU A 17 13.78 -31.61 8.74
C LEU A 17 15.16 -31.25 8.18
N LEU A 18 15.79 -32.18 7.43
CA LEU A 18 17.11 -31.97 6.83
C LEU A 18 17.06 -31.46 5.38
N ALA A 19 15.90 -31.49 4.73
CA ALA A 19 15.74 -31.00 3.36
C ALA A 19 15.50 -29.46 3.28
N LEU A 20 15.31 -28.78 4.39
CA LEU A 20 15.10 -27.33 4.45
C LEU A 20 16.39 -26.50 4.61
N GLY A 21 17.55 -27.14 4.65
CA GLY A 21 18.85 -26.51 4.92
C GLY A 21 19.79 -26.33 3.72
N ALA A 22 19.45 -26.82 2.53
CA ALA A 22 20.31 -26.73 1.36
C ALA A 22 19.59 -26.06 0.19
N VAL A 23 19.39 -24.76 0.27
CA VAL A 23 19.23 -23.92 -0.93
C VAL A 23 20.62 -23.44 -1.28
N SER A 24 21.34 -24.21 -2.09
CA SER A 24 22.53 -23.79 -2.77
C SER A 24 22.17 -22.60 -3.68
N ARG A 25 22.89 -21.50 -3.47
CA ARG A 25 23.02 -20.42 -4.46
C ARG A 25 23.63 -21.05 -5.72
N ALA A 26 22.83 -21.20 -6.74
CA ALA A 26 23.32 -21.24 -8.09
C ALA A 26 23.32 -19.79 -8.61
N ASP A 27 24.52 -19.22 -8.77
CA ASP A 27 24.75 -18.04 -9.56
C ASP A 27 24.55 -18.45 -11.03
N ASP A 28 23.33 -18.34 -11.52
CA ASP A 28 23.07 -18.26 -12.96
C ASP A 28 22.80 -16.79 -13.29
N ALA A 29 23.86 -16.12 -13.70
CA ALA A 29 23.81 -14.81 -14.30
C ALA A 29 23.11 -14.94 -15.66
N ALA A 30 21.81 -14.70 -15.70
CA ALA A 30 21.12 -14.40 -16.94
C ALA A 30 21.62 -13.04 -17.46
N PRO A 31 21.85 -12.88 -18.78
CA PRO A 31 22.30 -11.61 -19.34
C PRO A 31 21.24 -10.55 -19.09
N ALA A 32 21.68 -9.41 -18.58
CA ALA A 32 20.85 -8.24 -18.35
C ALA A 32 20.11 -7.84 -19.63
N PRO A 33 18.79 -7.59 -19.57
CA PRO A 33 18.09 -6.99 -20.69
C PRO A 33 18.68 -5.60 -20.95
N ALA A 34 18.91 -5.29 -22.23
CA ALA A 34 19.44 -4.02 -22.70
C ALA A 34 18.60 -2.86 -22.12
N ALA A 35 19.29 -1.87 -21.58
CA ALA A 35 18.67 -0.67 -21.05
C ALA A 35 17.77 -0.05 -22.13
N PRO A 36 16.51 0.29 -21.81
CA PRO A 36 15.71 1.10 -22.73
C PRO A 36 16.35 2.47 -22.85
N ALA A 37 16.42 2.95 -24.09
CA ALA A 37 16.96 4.26 -24.45
C ALA A 37 16.32 5.35 -23.60
N ALA A 38 17.13 6.30 -23.14
CA ALA A 38 16.69 7.46 -22.38
C ALA A 38 15.52 8.15 -23.12
N ALA A 39 14.38 8.23 -22.45
CA ALA A 39 13.25 8.99 -22.94
C ALA A 39 13.65 10.47 -23.03
N PRO A 40 13.23 11.20 -24.10
CA PRO A 40 13.50 12.61 -24.23
C PRO A 40 12.84 13.37 -23.06
N ALA A 41 13.50 14.41 -22.58
CA ALA A 41 13.01 15.28 -21.52
C ALA A 41 11.61 15.81 -21.89
N PRO A 42 10.65 15.85 -20.94
CA PRO A 42 9.34 16.40 -21.22
C PRO A 42 9.47 17.89 -21.57
N SER A 43 8.97 18.26 -22.73
CA SER A 43 8.74 19.63 -23.14
C SER A 43 7.86 20.30 -22.09
N ALA A 44 8.22 21.50 -21.68
CA ALA A 44 7.47 22.31 -20.72
C ALA A 44 6.00 22.45 -21.19
N ALA A 45 5.12 21.68 -20.55
CA ALA A 45 3.70 21.84 -20.73
C ALA A 45 3.28 23.17 -20.08
N THR A 46 2.71 24.04 -20.88
CA THR A 46 2.11 25.32 -20.46
C THR A 46 1.10 25.04 -19.35
N ALA A 47 1.30 25.65 -18.18
CA ALA A 47 0.40 25.54 -17.05
C ALA A 47 -1.02 25.96 -17.46
N PRO A 48 -2.07 25.23 -17.10
CA PRO A 48 -3.43 25.69 -17.30
C PRO A 48 -3.69 26.92 -16.45
N THR A 49 -4.25 27.93 -17.07
CA THR A 49 -4.70 29.17 -16.41
C THR A 49 -5.61 28.83 -15.24
N PRO A 50 -5.40 29.41 -14.05
CA PRO A 50 -6.25 29.12 -12.90
C PRO A 50 -7.68 29.57 -13.18
N ALA A 51 -8.63 28.64 -13.12
CA ALA A 51 -10.04 28.95 -13.15
C ALA A 51 -10.38 29.83 -11.95
N LYS A 52 -11.07 30.90 -12.22
CA LYS A 52 -11.55 31.94 -11.28
C LYS A 52 -12.17 31.26 -10.05
N ALA A 53 -11.55 31.47 -8.90
CA ALA A 53 -11.99 30.93 -7.62
C ALA A 53 -13.47 31.31 -7.39
N ALA A 54 -14.33 30.31 -7.30
CA ALA A 54 -15.67 30.47 -6.74
C ALA A 54 -15.50 30.75 -5.23
N ALA A 55 -16.25 31.74 -4.75
CA ALA A 55 -16.19 32.24 -3.38
C ALA A 55 -16.25 31.09 -2.36
N ALA A 56 -15.32 31.10 -1.41
CA ALA A 56 -15.25 30.16 -0.33
C ALA A 56 -16.57 30.11 0.46
N PRO A 57 -17.15 28.94 0.76
CA PRO A 57 -18.23 28.84 1.71
C PRO A 57 -17.69 29.15 3.12
N ASN A 58 -18.51 29.88 3.84
CA ASN A 58 -18.32 30.47 5.16
C ASN A 58 -17.61 29.55 6.17
N ALA A 59 -16.51 29.99 6.76
CA ALA A 59 -15.65 29.24 7.69
C ALA A 59 -16.27 29.01 9.09
N ASN A 60 -17.59 28.92 9.20
CA ASN A 60 -18.29 28.72 10.47
C ASN A 60 -19.21 27.49 10.49
N GLN A 61 -18.84 26.43 9.78
CA GLN A 61 -19.45 25.12 10.02
C GLN A 61 -18.53 24.35 10.95
N GLY A 62 -18.92 24.28 12.23
CA GLY A 62 -18.29 23.49 13.28
C GLY A 62 -18.12 22.05 12.80
N ALA A 63 -17.08 21.38 13.33
CA ALA A 63 -16.88 19.94 13.08
C ALA A 63 -18.19 19.19 13.35
N PRO A 64 -18.60 18.27 12.46
CA PRO A 64 -19.85 17.53 12.65
C PRO A 64 -19.81 16.81 14.00
N THR A 65 -20.85 17.02 14.78
CA THR A 65 -21.07 16.29 16.04
C THR A 65 -21.31 14.80 15.73
N PRO A 66 -20.85 13.87 16.58
CA PRO A 66 -20.96 12.42 16.35
C PRO A 66 -22.40 11.87 16.25
N GLY A 67 -23.40 12.69 16.14
CA GLY A 67 -24.81 12.31 16.08
C GLY A 67 -25.52 12.56 14.75
N ASP A 68 -24.98 13.44 13.90
CA ASP A 68 -25.71 13.89 12.70
C ASP A 68 -25.45 13.02 11.45
N ASN A 69 -24.48 12.07 11.54
CA ASN A 69 -24.03 11.28 10.39
C ASN A 69 -24.69 9.88 10.31
N ALA A 70 -25.43 9.44 11.33
CA ALA A 70 -25.94 8.07 11.39
C ALA A 70 -27.01 7.75 10.31
N ALA A 71 -27.74 8.76 9.83
CA ALA A 71 -28.73 8.58 8.77
C ALA A 71 -28.08 8.58 7.37
N ASP A 72 -27.03 9.37 7.16
CA ASP A 72 -26.28 9.42 5.91
C ASP A 72 -25.34 8.21 5.75
N GLU A 73 -24.74 7.73 6.84
CA GLU A 73 -23.95 6.49 6.84
C GLU A 73 -24.82 5.25 6.51
N ALA A 74 -26.10 5.24 6.92
CA ALA A 74 -27.01 4.15 6.61
C ALA A 74 -27.37 4.03 5.10
N SER A 75 -27.13 5.07 4.31
CA SER A 75 -27.40 5.09 2.86
C SER A 75 -26.15 4.83 2.00
N GLN A 76 -24.95 4.87 2.59
CA GLN A 76 -23.70 4.70 1.88
C GLN A 76 -23.48 3.24 1.50
N PRO A 77 -23.29 2.90 0.21
CA PRO A 77 -22.99 1.53 -0.17
C PRO A 77 -21.59 1.12 0.27
N SER A 78 -21.48 -0.13 0.70
CA SER A 78 -20.16 -0.70 1.01
C SER A 78 -19.29 -0.76 -0.24
N PRO A 79 -17.99 -0.40 -0.18
CA PRO A 79 -17.06 -0.58 -1.27
C PRO A 79 -17.06 -2.00 -1.80
N PRO A 80 -17.08 -2.22 -3.13
CA PRO A 80 -17.01 -3.54 -3.71
C PRO A 80 -15.64 -4.17 -3.45
N ARG A 81 -15.63 -5.45 -3.11
CA ARG A 81 -14.37 -6.20 -2.95
C ARG A 81 -13.65 -6.33 -4.28
N GLN A 82 -12.38 -6.00 -4.27
CA GLN A 82 -11.49 -6.17 -5.41
C GLN A 82 -10.63 -7.45 -5.26
N SER A 83 -10.08 -7.90 -6.38
CA SER A 83 -9.12 -8.99 -6.38
C SER A 83 -7.70 -8.41 -6.30
N TRP A 84 -7.02 -8.67 -5.18
CA TRP A 84 -5.67 -8.17 -4.95
C TRP A 84 -4.65 -9.31 -5.00
N SER A 85 -3.53 -9.11 -5.70
CA SER A 85 -2.42 -10.07 -5.76
C SER A 85 -1.85 -10.38 -4.37
N PHE A 86 -1.85 -9.39 -3.50
CA PHE A 86 -1.36 -9.48 -2.13
C PHE A 86 -2.38 -10.01 -1.13
N SER A 87 -3.61 -10.36 -1.54
CA SER A 87 -4.63 -10.88 -0.63
C SER A 87 -4.39 -12.33 -0.22
N GLY A 88 -5.03 -12.76 0.87
CA GLY A 88 -4.96 -14.12 1.37
C GLY A 88 -3.58 -14.50 1.94
N PHE A 89 -3.47 -15.78 2.33
CA PHE A 89 -2.32 -16.27 3.11
C PHE A 89 -1.02 -16.32 2.30
N PHE A 90 -1.10 -16.67 1.01
CA PHE A 90 0.05 -16.80 0.11
C PHE A 90 0.20 -15.62 -0.85
N GLY A 91 -0.67 -14.61 -0.74
CA GLY A 91 -0.63 -13.45 -1.63
C GLY A 91 0.67 -12.64 -1.46
N GLY A 92 1.13 -12.07 -2.56
CA GLY A 92 2.29 -11.20 -2.63
C GLY A 92 2.08 -10.06 -3.60
N TYR A 93 2.93 -9.06 -3.54
CA TYR A 93 2.85 -7.92 -4.43
C TYR A 93 3.30 -8.27 -5.85
N ASP A 94 2.62 -7.73 -6.83
CA ASP A 94 3.04 -7.74 -8.24
C ASP A 94 3.91 -6.49 -8.48
N GLN A 95 5.18 -6.73 -8.77
CA GLN A 95 6.17 -5.67 -8.97
C GLN A 95 5.82 -4.71 -10.12
N ALA A 96 5.34 -5.24 -11.25
CA ALA A 96 4.95 -4.42 -12.40
C ALA A 96 3.75 -3.53 -12.04
N GLN A 97 2.77 -4.08 -11.31
CA GLN A 97 1.63 -3.32 -10.80
C GLN A 97 2.09 -2.19 -9.87
N LEU A 98 3.02 -2.46 -8.95
CA LEU A 98 3.55 -1.43 -8.05
C LEU A 98 4.31 -0.33 -8.78
N GLN A 99 5.05 -0.67 -9.83
CA GLN A 99 5.75 0.32 -10.67
C GLN A 99 4.76 1.23 -11.42
N ARG A 100 3.69 0.66 -11.99
CA ARG A 100 2.61 1.45 -12.60
C ARG A 100 1.91 2.33 -11.56
N GLY A 101 1.60 1.77 -10.38
CA GLY A 101 1.01 2.52 -9.29
C GLY A 101 1.87 3.68 -8.80
N PHE A 102 3.20 3.49 -8.71
CA PHE A 102 4.12 4.57 -8.40
C PHE A 102 4.13 5.65 -9.50
N LYS A 103 4.05 5.26 -10.77
CA LYS A 103 3.95 6.21 -11.89
C LYS A 103 2.71 7.09 -11.75
N ILE A 104 1.56 6.49 -11.46
CA ILE A 104 0.31 7.24 -11.24
C ILE A 104 0.44 8.17 -10.02
N TYR A 105 0.99 7.68 -8.91
CA TYR A 105 1.25 8.53 -7.75
C TYR A 105 2.10 9.76 -8.15
N ARG A 106 3.22 9.54 -8.83
CA ARG A 106 4.17 10.58 -9.21
C ARG A 106 3.56 11.62 -10.15
N GLU A 107 2.79 11.18 -11.15
CA GLU A 107 2.28 12.05 -12.21
C GLU A 107 0.99 12.77 -11.83
N ILE A 108 0.20 12.18 -10.93
CA ILE A 108 -1.13 12.71 -10.57
C ILE A 108 -1.23 13.01 -9.08
N CYS A 109 -1.17 12.00 -8.23
CA CYS A 109 -1.47 12.15 -6.79
C CYS A 109 -0.43 13.02 -6.06
N GLY A 110 0.84 12.89 -6.45
CA GLY A 110 1.97 13.62 -5.89
C GLY A 110 1.92 15.14 -6.10
N ASN A 111 1.01 15.64 -6.95
CA ASN A 111 0.79 17.09 -7.11
C ASN A 111 0.04 17.71 -5.92
N CYS A 112 -0.68 16.90 -5.14
CA CYS A 112 -1.45 17.34 -3.98
C CYS A 112 -1.12 16.58 -2.70
N HIS A 113 -0.74 15.31 -2.81
CA HIS A 113 -0.50 14.43 -1.68
C HIS A 113 0.99 14.14 -1.47
N ARG A 114 1.45 14.29 -0.23
CA ARG A 114 2.78 13.83 0.17
C ARG A 114 2.81 12.30 0.33
N LEU A 115 4.01 11.74 0.24
CA LEU A 115 4.27 10.33 0.53
C LEU A 115 5.55 10.23 1.37
N SER A 116 5.42 10.11 2.67
CA SER A 116 6.53 10.18 3.63
C SER A 116 7.34 8.88 3.70
N ILE A 117 7.84 8.39 2.57
CA ILE A 117 8.77 7.26 2.49
C ILE A 117 10.11 7.71 1.88
N PRO A 118 11.25 7.13 2.28
CA PRO A 118 12.54 7.37 1.63
C PRO A 118 12.54 6.85 0.19
N PHE A 119 13.19 7.56 -0.74
CA PHE A 119 13.34 7.08 -2.14
C PHE A 119 13.93 5.67 -2.21
N ARG A 120 14.91 5.34 -1.36
CA ARG A 120 15.53 4.00 -1.30
C ARG A 120 14.52 2.88 -1.05
N THR A 121 13.39 3.14 -0.39
CA THR A 121 12.36 2.11 -0.15
C THR A 121 11.80 1.55 -1.46
N LEU A 122 11.77 2.35 -2.52
CA LEU A 122 11.31 1.93 -3.84
C LEU A 122 12.22 0.88 -4.51
N SER A 123 13.45 0.66 -3.99
CA SER A 123 14.34 -0.41 -4.47
C SER A 123 14.11 -1.77 -3.80
N ASP A 124 13.15 -1.87 -2.88
CA ASP A 124 12.81 -3.12 -2.22
C ASP A 124 12.45 -4.20 -3.25
N PRO A 125 13.14 -5.36 -3.29
CA PRO A 125 12.83 -6.45 -4.20
C PRO A 125 11.44 -7.04 -4.02
N SER A 126 10.85 -6.90 -2.83
CA SER A 126 9.47 -7.31 -2.55
C SER A 126 8.44 -6.22 -2.87
N GLY A 127 8.90 -5.07 -3.31
CA GLY A 127 8.14 -3.89 -3.69
C GLY A 127 8.30 -3.54 -5.17
N PRO A 128 8.37 -2.24 -5.52
CA PRO A 128 8.57 -1.78 -6.91
C PRO A 128 9.89 -2.24 -7.53
N GLY A 129 10.94 -2.49 -6.72
CA GLY A 129 12.19 -3.08 -7.15
C GLY A 129 12.98 -2.26 -8.17
N PHE A 130 12.92 -0.93 -8.10
CA PHE A 130 13.74 -0.09 -8.95
C PHE A 130 15.22 -0.26 -8.64
N SER A 131 16.07 -0.22 -9.65
CA SER A 131 17.51 -0.29 -9.46
C SER A 131 18.04 0.93 -8.69
N GLU A 132 19.18 0.79 -8.01
CA GLU A 132 19.81 1.91 -7.29
C GLU A 132 20.09 3.11 -8.21
N ALA A 133 20.48 2.85 -9.47
CA ALA A 133 20.71 3.88 -10.47
C ALA A 133 19.42 4.65 -10.79
N GLN A 134 18.31 3.94 -10.96
CA GLN A 134 16.98 4.54 -11.18
C GLN A 134 16.54 5.37 -9.97
N ILE A 135 16.73 4.85 -8.75
CA ILE A 135 16.39 5.59 -7.52
C ILE A 135 17.24 6.86 -7.38
N LYS A 136 18.53 6.77 -7.66
CA LYS A 136 19.41 7.94 -7.62
C LYS A 136 18.99 8.99 -8.66
N ALA A 137 18.70 8.58 -9.88
CA ALA A 137 18.21 9.47 -10.93
C ALA A 137 16.86 10.08 -10.57
N LEU A 138 15.93 9.27 -10.04
CA LEU A 138 14.63 9.72 -9.59
C LEU A 138 14.75 10.75 -8.46
N ALA A 139 15.50 10.45 -7.40
CA ALA A 139 15.68 11.37 -6.28
C ALA A 139 16.26 12.71 -6.72
N ALA A 140 17.23 12.70 -7.63
CA ALA A 140 17.86 13.92 -8.15
C ALA A 140 16.89 14.83 -8.94
N THR A 141 15.74 14.34 -9.38
CA THR A 141 14.70 15.16 -10.02
C THR A 141 13.90 16.02 -9.04
N TYR A 142 14.00 15.71 -7.74
CA TYR A 142 13.30 16.44 -6.69
C TYR A 142 14.23 17.43 -6.00
N GLN A 143 13.66 18.56 -5.55
CA GLN A 143 14.36 19.54 -4.73
C GLN A 143 14.00 19.30 -3.27
N VAL A 144 14.99 18.94 -2.47
CA VAL A 144 14.82 18.65 -1.04
C VAL A 144 15.47 19.74 -0.22
N THR A 145 14.77 20.22 0.79
CA THR A 145 15.35 21.18 1.75
C THR A 145 16.46 20.50 2.55
N ASN A 146 17.62 21.10 2.59
CA ASN A 146 18.73 20.60 3.37
C ASN A 146 18.53 20.94 4.85
N ASP A 147 18.62 19.96 5.73
CA ASP A 147 18.44 20.15 7.18
C ASP A 147 19.60 20.90 7.82
N THR A 148 20.76 20.90 7.14
CA THR A 148 21.97 21.63 7.61
C THR A 148 22.07 22.94 6.87
N PRO A 149 22.11 24.08 7.59
CA PRO A 149 22.34 25.38 6.99
C PRO A 149 23.69 25.45 6.26
N ASN A 150 23.78 26.31 5.25
CA ASN A 150 25.04 26.64 4.59
C ASN A 150 25.95 27.48 5.52
N ASP A 151 27.17 27.80 5.06
CA ASP A 151 28.16 28.59 5.83
C ASP A 151 27.63 29.99 6.22
N LYS A 152 26.57 30.47 5.62
CA LYS A 152 25.89 31.74 5.95
C LYS A 152 24.71 31.54 6.93
N GLY A 153 24.43 30.32 7.36
CA GLY A 153 23.29 30.01 8.24
C GLY A 153 21.94 29.92 7.52
N GLU A 154 21.93 29.85 6.19
CA GLU A 154 20.70 29.80 5.39
C GLU A 154 20.33 28.37 5.06
N ILE A 155 19.05 28.03 5.18
CA ILE A 155 18.46 26.78 4.67
C ILE A 155 18.33 26.88 3.15
N PHE A 156 18.79 25.86 2.45
CA PHE A 156 18.78 25.82 0.99
C PHE A 156 18.20 24.51 0.45
N LYS A 157 17.74 24.55 -0.81
CA LYS A 157 17.29 23.34 -1.52
C LYS A 157 18.47 22.72 -2.27
N ARG A 158 18.50 21.39 -2.32
CA ARG A 158 19.46 20.60 -3.07
C ARG A 158 18.75 19.49 -3.84
N PRO A 159 19.37 18.91 -4.88
CA PRO A 159 18.88 17.68 -5.48
C PRO A 159 18.77 16.57 -4.42
N GLY A 160 17.65 15.82 -4.47
CA GLY A 160 17.42 14.73 -3.54
C GLY A 160 18.41 13.57 -3.71
N ILE A 161 18.60 12.83 -2.64
CA ILE A 161 19.40 11.59 -2.60
C ILE A 161 18.53 10.42 -2.13
N PRO A 162 18.93 9.15 -2.34
CA PRO A 162 18.11 7.98 -2.02
C PRO A 162 17.65 7.87 -0.56
N SER A 163 18.37 8.48 0.39
CA SER A 163 18.00 8.50 1.81
C SER A 163 16.95 9.55 2.17
N ASP A 164 16.72 10.52 1.29
CA ASP A 164 15.73 11.56 1.55
C ASP A 164 14.31 10.99 1.44
N LEU A 165 13.39 11.59 2.20
CA LEU A 165 11.96 11.36 2.01
C LEU A 165 11.50 11.97 0.70
N ILE A 166 10.49 11.38 0.06
CA ILE A 166 9.82 11.99 -1.07
C ILE A 166 9.19 13.30 -0.54
N PRO A 167 9.62 14.48 -1.07
CA PRO A 167 9.21 15.76 -0.51
C PRO A 167 7.71 15.99 -0.73
N PRO A 168 7.09 16.88 0.08
CA PRO A 168 5.72 17.33 -0.19
C PRO A 168 5.68 18.06 -1.54
N PRO A 169 4.50 18.12 -2.16
CA PRO A 169 4.31 18.89 -3.40
C PRO A 169 4.72 20.37 -3.23
N ASP A 170 5.32 20.93 -4.25
CA ASP A 170 5.66 22.37 -4.27
C ASP A 170 4.41 23.28 -4.31
N ALA A 171 3.22 22.70 -4.52
CA ALA A 171 1.96 23.44 -4.55
C ALA A 171 1.63 24.18 -3.24
N TYR A 172 2.20 23.69 -2.12
CA TYR A 172 2.02 24.32 -0.81
C TYR A 172 3.23 24.06 0.11
N PRO A 173 3.77 25.10 0.76
CA PRO A 173 4.98 24.99 1.58
C PRO A 173 4.73 24.37 2.97
N ASN A 174 3.49 24.37 3.44
CA ASN A 174 3.11 23.88 4.77
C ASN A 174 1.64 23.44 4.81
N PRO A 175 1.20 22.72 5.86
CA PRO A 175 -0.17 22.23 6.01
C PRO A 175 -1.23 23.34 5.98
N GLU A 176 -0.92 24.50 6.55
CA GLU A 176 -1.85 25.64 6.60
C GLU A 176 -2.11 26.21 5.20
N ALA A 177 -1.07 26.32 4.38
CA ALA A 177 -1.19 26.74 2.99
C ALA A 177 -1.99 25.72 2.17
N ALA A 178 -1.78 24.42 2.40
CA ALA A 178 -2.57 23.36 1.80
C ALA A 178 -4.06 23.47 2.19
N ALA A 179 -4.34 23.65 3.46
CA ALA A 179 -5.71 23.81 3.96
C ALA A 179 -6.39 25.07 3.39
N ALA A 180 -5.66 26.16 3.23
CA ALA A 180 -6.16 27.38 2.61
C ALA A 180 -6.47 27.19 1.12
N THR A 181 -5.69 26.37 0.41
CA THR A 181 -5.85 26.12 -1.03
C THR A 181 -6.97 25.12 -1.34
N PHE A 182 -7.02 24.02 -0.58
CA PHE A 182 -7.91 22.88 -0.85
C PHE A 182 -9.11 22.79 0.12
N GLY A 183 -9.25 23.74 1.06
CA GLY A 183 -10.26 23.70 2.12
C GLY A 183 -9.92 22.74 3.26
N LYS A 184 -9.03 21.78 3.03
CA LYS A 184 -8.49 20.83 4.02
C LYS A 184 -7.15 20.33 3.53
N GLU A 185 -6.23 20.05 4.46
CA GLU A 185 -4.93 19.44 4.11
C GLU A 185 -5.15 18.07 3.46
N PRO A 186 -4.58 17.80 2.25
CA PRO A 186 -4.56 16.48 1.67
C PRO A 186 -3.77 15.52 2.56
N PRO A 187 -4.33 14.33 2.90
CA PRO A 187 -3.65 13.40 3.79
C PRO A 187 -2.37 12.85 3.18
N ASP A 188 -1.38 12.54 4.06
CA ASP A 188 -0.20 11.78 3.68
C ASP A 188 -0.62 10.37 3.24
N MET A 189 -0.10 9.94 2.10
CA MET A 189 -0.46 8.65 1.51
C MET A 189 0.30 7.46 2.10
N TRP A 190 1.35 7.69 2.90
CA TRP A 190 2.21 6.61 3.41
C TRP A 190 1.43 5.47 4.06
N VAL A 191 0.57 5.78 5.05
CA VAL A 191 -0.20 4.75 5.77
C VAL A 191 -1.68 4.73 5.38
N LEU A 192 -2.05 5.47 4.33
CA LEU A 192 -3.45 5.72 3.98
C LEU A 192 -4.24 4.42 3.80
N ALA A 193 -3.67 3.43 3.11
CA ALA A 193 -4.32 2.15 2.84
C ALA A 193 -4.59 1.31 4.10
N LYS A 194 -3.90 1.59 5.21
CA LYS A 194 -4.15 0.95 6.51
C LYS A 194 -4.96 1.85 7.44
N ALA A 195 -4.88 3.17 7.29
CA ALA A 195 -5.62 4.13 8.09
C ALA A 195 -7.08 4.26 7.66
N ARG A 196 -7.41 3.93 6.41
CA ARG A 196 -8.77 3.96 5.88
C ARG A 196 -9.39 2.58 5.93
N LYS A 197 -10.63 2.53 6.37
CA LYS A 197 -11.47 1.33 6.41
C LYS A 197 -12.93 1.74 6.41
N TYR A 198 -13.78 0.83 6.03
CA TYR A 198 -15.23 0.91 6.23
C TYR A 198 -15.67 -0.22 7.14
N GLU A 199 -16.77 -0.02 7.86
CA GLU A 199 -17.31 -1.05 8.74
C GLU A 199 -18.13 -2.05 7.93
N ARG A 200 -17.85 -3.32 8.13
CA ARG A 200 -18.63 -4.42 7.58
C ARG A 200 -19.60 -4.87 8.66
N GLY A 201 -20.88 -4.48 8.53
CA GLY A 201 -21.92 -4.80 9.49
C GLY A 201 -22.02 -6.30 9.86
N PHE A 202 -22.99 -6.64 10.71
CA PHE A 202 -23.28 -8.04 11.07
C PHE A 202 -23.58 -8.88 9.80
N PRO A 203 -23.09 -10.12 9.67
CA PRO A 203 -22.25 -10.87 10.63
C PRO A 203 -20.74 -10.74 10.39
N TRP A 204 -20.30 -9.94 9.42
CA TRP A 204 -18.94 -9.94 8.90
C TRP A 204 -17.88 -9.53 9.92
N PHE A 205 -18.19 -8.61 10.85
CA PHE A 205 -17.24 -8.21 11.89
C PHE A 205 -16.79 -9.38 12.77
N ILE A 206 -17.62 -10.43 12.93
CA ILE A 206 -17.27 -11.64 13.69
C ILE A 206 -16.24 -12.46 12.91
N PHE A 207 -16.46 -12.61 11.59
CA PHE A 207 -15.52 -13.34 10.72
C PHE A 207 -14.19 -12.59 10.56
N ASP A 208 -14.23 -11.26 10.51
CA ASP A 208 -13.03 -10.43 10.43
C ASP A 208 -12.18 -10.49 11.71
N ALA A 209 -12.76 -10.88 12.84
CA ALA A 209 -12.03 -11.14 14.08
C ALA A 209 -11.32 -12.51 14.10
N LEU A 210 -11.65 -13.44 13.20
CA LEU A 210 -11.08 -14.77 13.17
C LEU A 210 -9.75 -14.80 12.39
N PRO A 211 -8.69 -15.44 12.93
CA PRO A 211 -7.32 -15.29 12.41
C PRO A 211 -7.09 -15.81 10.99
N PHE A 212 -7.93 -16.70 10.47
CA PHE A 212 -7.76 -17.26 9.11
C PHE A 212 -8.80 -16.77 8.10
N VAL A 213 -9.80 -16.04 8.58
CA VAL A 213 -10.91 -15.54 7.77
C VAL A 213 -10.87 -14.03 7.67
N GLN A 214 -10.01 -13.41 8.48
CA GLN A 214 -9.86 -11.96 8.57
C GLN A 214 -9.59 -11.34 7.18
N TYR A 215 -10.45 -10.41 6.83
CA TYR A 215 -10.31 -9.62 5.62
C TYR A 215 -9.49 -8.36 5.91
N GLN A 216 -8.30 -8.27 5.34
CA GLN A 216 -7.33 -7.20 5.65
C GLN A 216 -7.30 -6.09 4.61
N GLU A 217 -7.85 -6.32 3.43
CA GLU A 217 -7.78 -5.44 2.27
C GLU A 217 -8.88 -4.36 2.25
N VAL A 218 -9.60 -4.19 3.36
CA VAL A 218 -10.70 -3.22 3.51
C VAL A 218 -10.29 -1.80 3.11
N GLY A 219 -9.09 -1.38 3.49
CA GLY A 219 -8.57 -0.05 3.13
C GLY A 219 -8.23 0.07 1.66
N ALA A 220 -7.73 -1.00 1.03
CA ALA A 220 -7.47 -1.02 -0.40
C ALA A 220 -8.77 -0.91 -1.20
N ASP A 221 -9.78 -1.72 -0.86
CA ASP A 221 -11.09 -1.63 -1.52
C ASP A 221 -11.72 -0.25 -1.35
N TYR A 222 -11.57 0.36 -0.16
CA TYR A 222 -12.08 1.70 0.07
C TYR A 222 -11.39 2.76 -0.80
N ILE A 223 -10.05 2.72 -0.94
CA ILE A 223 -9.32 3.67 -1.79
C ILE A 223 -9.72 3.49 -3.25
N HIS A 224 -9.77 2.25 -3.74
CA HIS A 224 -10.24 1.95 -5.09
C HIS A 224 -11.66 2.50 -5.33
N ALA A 225 -12.58 2.25 -4.40
CA ALA A 225 -13.95 2.74 -4.48
C ALA A 225 -14.04 4.27 -4.47
N ILE A 226 -13.24 4.96 -3.65
CA ILE A 226 -13.17 6.44 -3.68
C ILE A 226 -12.70 6.94 -5.04
N LEU A 227 -11.67 6.35 -5.64
CA LEU A 227 -11.14 6.81 -6.93
C LEU A 227 -12.13 6.59 -8.08
N THR A 228 -12.95 5.53 -8.01
CA THR A 228 -13.95 5.18 -9.03
C THR A 228 -15.37 5.69 -8.72
N GLY A 229 -15.58 6.25 -7.53
CA GLY A 229 -16.89 6.64 -7.01
C GLY A 229 -17.44 7.99 -7.46
N TYR A 230 -16.75 8.71 -8.34
CA TYR A 230 -17.17 10.01 -8.88
C TYR A 230 -18.20 9.79 -10.01
N THR A 231 -19.44 9.56 -9.65
CA THR A 231 -20.52 9.21 -10.61
C THR A 231 -21.45 10.37 -10.96
N ASN A 232 -21.35 11.51 -10.26
CA ASN A 232 -22.21 12.68 -10.49
C ASN A 232 -21.47 13.76 -11.28
N SER A 233 -21.72 13.86 -12.57
CA SER A 233 -21.11 14.87 -13.44
C SER A 233 -21.48 16.33 -13.13
N LYS A 234 -22.54 16.55 -12.33
CA LYS A 234 -23.01 17.91 -11.96
C LYS A 234 -22.33 18.45 -10.71
N ASP A 235 -21.79 17.58 -9.88
CA ASP A 235 -21.10 17.94 -8.65
C ASP A 235 -19.75 17.22 -8.56
N PRO A 236 -18.65 17.91 -8.89
CA PRO A 236 -17.31 17.29 -8.89
C PRO A 236 -16.82 16.87 -7.49
N SER A 237 -17.49 17.34 -6.43
CA SER A 237 -17.18 16.94 -5.05
C SER A 237 -18.03 15.76 -4.57
N TRP A 238 -18.98 15.29 -5.37
CA TRP A 238 -19.83 14.16 -4.99
C TRP A 238 -19.14 12.81 -5.25
N ASN A 239 -19.12 11.98 -4.23
CA ASN A 239 -18.53 10.63 -4.33
C ASN A 239 -19.42 9.62 -3.65
N LEU A 240 -19.74 8.52 -4.34
CA LEU A 240 -20.69 7.49 -3.90
C LEU A 240 -20.24 6.82 -2.58
N TYR A 241 -18.94 6.62 -2.40
CA TYR A 241 -18.38 5.84 -1.28
C TYR A 241 -17.79 6.69 -0.16
N PHE A 242 -17.79 8.01 -0.30
CA PHE A 242 -17.32 8.91 0.75
C PHE A 242 -18.45 9.19 1.76
N PRO A 243 -18.19 9.16 3.08
CA PRO A 243 -19.19 9.50 4.09
C PRO A 243 -19.82 10.89 3.84
N GLY A 244 -21.15 10.94 3.79
CA GLY A 244 -21.87 12.17 3.46
C GLY A 244 -21.75 12.60 1.99
N HIS A 245 -21.17 11.79 1.13
CA HIS A 245 -21.02 12.00 -0.32
C HIS A 245 -20.29 13.27 -0.77
N LYS A 246 -19.80 14.12 0.16
CA LYS A 246 -19.09 15.36 -0.12
C LYS A 246 -17.62 15.24 0.23
N ILE A 247 -16.79 15.00 -0.77
CA ILE A 247 -15.34 14.90 -0.63
C ILE A 247 -14.67 16.19 -1.11
N ALA A 248 -13.69 16.70 -0.35
CA ALA A 248 -12.94 17.90 -0.73
C ALA A 248 -12.01 17.67 -1.93
N MET A 249 -11.61 16.42 -2.18
CA MET A 249 -10.80 16.03 -3.33
C MET A 249 -11.68 15.96 -4.58
N PRO A 250 -11.50 16.82 -5.61
CA PRO A 250 -12.18 16.63 -6.89
C PRO A 250 -11.70 15.35 -7.55
N GLN A 251 -12.45 14.83 -8.55
CA GLN A 251 -12.03 13.64 -9.29
C GLN A 251 -10.58 13.80 -9.79
N PRO A 252 -9.62 13.00 -9.27
CA PRO A 252 -8.20 13.24 -9.55
C PRO A 252 -7.75 12.63 -10.87
N ILE A 253 -8.44 11.60 -11.36
CA ILE A 253 -8.01 10.79 -12.50
C ILE A 253 -9.21 10.38 -13.37
N ALA A 254 -8.99 10.31 -14.66
CA ALA A 254 -9.96 9.86 -15.66
C ALA A 254 -9.31 8.85 -16.61
N ASP A 255 -10.08 8.26 -17.51
CA ASP A 255 -9.53 7.44 -18.60
C ASP A 255 -8.49 8.22 -19.40
N ASP A 256 -7.51 7.51 -19.91
CA ASP A 256 -6.42 8.05 -20.74
C ASP A 256 -5.55 9.15 -20.08
N ALA A 257 -5.60 9.27 -18.75
CA ALA A 257 -4.83 10.28 -18.01
C ALA A 257 -3.33 9.99 -17.94
N VAL A 258 -2.93 8.70 -17.94
CA VAL A 258 -1.54 8.26 -17.88
C VAL A 258 -1.30 7.21 -18.95
N GLU A 259 -0.25 7.38 -19.76
CA GLU A 259 0.13 6.41 -20.75
C GLU A 259 0.91 5.24 -20.12
N TYR A 260 0.43 4.02 -20.32
CA TYR A 260 1.15 2.80 -19.95
C TYR A 260 2.01 2.30 -21.13
N THR A 261 3.25 1.92 -20.83
CA THR A 261 4.21 1.44 -21.83
C THR A 261 4.20 -0.08 -21.99
N ASP A 262 3.49 -0.80 -21.13
CA ASP A 262 3.42 -2.26 -21.07
C ASP A 262 2.17 -2.86 -21.76
N GLY A 263 1.36 -2.01 -22.39
CA GLY A 263 0.12 -2.42 -23.06
C GLY A 263 -1.09 -2.58 -22.12
N THR A 264 -0.96 -2.28 -20.84
CA THR A 264 -2.09 -2.22 -19.92
C THR A 264 -3.07 -1.13 -20.39
N PRO A 265 -4.40 -1.40 -20.43
CA PRO A 265 -5.37 -0.40 -20.86
C PRO A 265 -5.36 0.85 -19.95
N ALA A 266 -5.30 2.02 -20.55
CA ALA A 266 -5.29 3.33 -19.90
C ALA A 266 -6.70 3.70 -19.37
N LYS A 267 -7.24 2.90 -18.44
CA LYS A 267 -8.59 3.03 -17.87
C LYS A 267 -8.56 3.37 -16.39
N LEU A 268 -9.54 4.15 -15.95
CA LEU A 268 -9.69 4.58 -14.56
C LEU A 268 -9.62 3.41 -13.56
N ASP A 269 -10.29 2.30 -13.87
CA ASP A 269 -10.31 1.12 -12.99
C ASP A 269 -8.90 0.52 -12.81
N ASN A 270 -8.12 0.39 -13.90
CA ASN A 270 -6.75 -0.09 -13.84
C ASN A 270 -5.84 0.88 -13.06
N TYR A 271 -6.02 2.18 -13.28
CA TYR A 271 -5.29 3.20 -12.51
C TYR A 271 -5.61 3.12 -11.02
N ALA A 272 -6.89 2.99 -10.68
CA ALA A 272 -7.33 2.86 -9.30
C ALA A 272 -6.77 1.60 -8.65
N GLN A 273 -6.73 0.46 -9.35
CA GLN A 273 -6.11 -0.77 -8.88
C GLN A 273 -4.61 -0.62 -8.67
N ASP A 274 -3.89 -0.10 -9.66
CA ASP A 274 -2.44 -0.01 -9.62
C ASP A 274 -1.95 0.95 -8.53
N VAL A 275 -2.53 2.16 -8.44
CA VAL A 275 -2.15 3.11 -7.39
C VAL A 275 -2.54 2.62 -6.00
N THR A 276 -3.68 1.96 -5.86
CA THR A 276 -4.10 1.40 -4.57
C THR A 276 -3.17 0.28 -4.11
N ALA A 277 -2.76 -0.61 -5.02
CA ALA A 277 -1.78 -1.66 -4.71
C ALA A 277 -0.45 -1.04 -4.25
N PHE A 278 0.01 0.01 -4.92
CA PHE A 278 1.21 0.74 -4.53
C PHE A 278 1.08 1.39 -3.13
N LEU A 279 -0.04 2.04 -2.85
CA LEU A 279 -0.29 2.65 -1.53
C LEU A 279 -0.43 1.60 -0.42
N TYR A 280 -0.98 0.42 -0.75
CA TYR A 280 -1.05 -0.67 0.21
C TYR A 280 0.34 -1.22 0.53
N TRP A 281 1.20 -1.39 -0.49
CA TRP A 281 2.60 -1.75 -0.29
C TRP A 281 3.36 -0.68 0.52
N ALA A 282 3.18 0.60 0.21
CA ALA A 282 3.83 1.69 0.95
C ALA A 282 3.47 1.66 2.44
N ALA A 283 2.22 1.29 2.77
CA ALA A 283 1.76 1.16 4.14
C ALA A 283 2.20 -0.15 4.83
N GLU A 284 2.54 -1.19 4.07
CA GLU A 284 2.96 -2.49 4.61
C GLU A 284 4.00 -3.18 3.71
N PRO A 285 5.21 -2.63 3.58
CA PRO A 285 6.24 -3.18 2.70
C PRO A 285 6.71 -4.59 3.11
N THR A 286 6.61 -4.93 4.39
CA THR A 286 7.03 -6.23 4.94
C THR A 286 5.94 -7.30 4.91
N LEU A 287 4.81 -7.09 4.25
CA LEU A 287 3.67 -8.02 4.21
C LEU A 287 4.10 -9.45 3.84
N VAL A 288 4.87 -9.59 2.77
CA VAL A 288 5.30 -10.90 2.24
C VAL A 288 6.19 -11.62 3.24
N GLU A 289 7.16 -10.90 3.83
CA GLU A 289 8.05 -11.47 4.86
C GLU A 289 7.29 -11.84 6.14
N ARG A 290 6.34 -11.02 6.54
CA ARG A 290 5.47 -11.30 7.69
C ARG A 290 4.65 -12.58 7.46
N LYS A 291 4.08 -12.77 6.26
CA LYS A 291 3.34 -13.99 5.90
C LYS A 291 4.24 -15.23 5.89
N LYS A 292 5.40 -15.15 5.26
CA LYS A 292 6.38 -16.24 5.24
C LYS A 292 6.85 -16.64 6.65
N THR A 293 7.16 -15.64 7.48
CA THR A 293 7.58 -15.87 8.86
C THR A 293 6.45 -16.45 9.69
N GLY A 294 5.23 -15.91 9.54
CA GLY A 294 4.04 -16.45 10.20
C GLY A 294 3.79 -17.92 9.88
N LEU A 295 3.91 -18.29 8.59
CA LEU A 295 3.78 -19.70 8.18
C LEU A 295 4.82 -20.60 8.84
N ARG A 296 6.10 -20.20 8.85
CA ARG A 296 7.18 -20.95 9.49
C ARG A 296 6.92 -21.15 10.98
N VAL A 297 6.50 -20.07 11.67
CA VAL A 297 6.16 -20.13 13.09
C VAL A 297 4.97 -21.05 13.35
N MET A 298 3.92 -20.99 12.53
CA MET A 298 2.76 -21.87 12.67
C MET A 298 3.12 -23.34 12.51
N ILE A 299 3.92 -23.69 11.49
CA ILE A 299 4.41 -25.06 11.28
C ILE A 299 5.21 -25.52 12.49
N PHE A 300 6.15 -24.69 12.96
CA PHE A 300 6.96 -25.01 14.14
C PHE A 300 6.07 -25.27 15.37
N LEU A 301 5.10 -24.41 15.65
CA LEU A 301 4.22 -24.54 16.80
C LEU A 301 3.34 -25.79 16.73
N ILE A 302 2.85 -26.16 15.55
CA ILE A 302 2.06 -27.38 15.35
C ILE A 302 2.91 -28.61 15.65
N VAL A 303 4.14 -28.69 15.10
CA VAL A 303 5.06 -29.79 15.36
C VAL A 303 5.42 -29.85 16.83
N PHE A 304 5.76 -28.72 17.44
CA PHE A 304 6.11 -28.63 18.85
C PHE A 304 4.96 -29.04 19.78
N ALA A 305 3.75 -28.59 19.50
CA ALA A 305 2.55 -29.00 20.25
C ALA A 305 2.31 -30.51 20.15
N GLY A 306 2.51 -31.10 18.95
CA GLY A 306 2.44 -32.57 18.76
C GLY A 306 3.47 -33.31 19.60
N LEU A 307 4.72 -32.84 19.63
CA LEU A 307 5.76 -33.45 20.47
C LEU A 307 5.44 -33.32 21.96
N LEU A 308 4.99 -32.16 22.42
CA LEU A 308 4.57 -31.99 23.81
C LEU A 308 3.40 -32.88 24.18
N TYR A 309 2.44 -33.08 23.27
CA TYR A 309 1.34 -34.03 23.48
C TYR A 309 1.84 -35.46 23.66
N LEU A 310 2.81 -35.92 22.83
CA LEU A 310 3.41 -37.24 22.96
C LEU A 310 4.18 -37.38 24.26
N VAL A 311 4.94 -36.37 24.68
CA VAL A 311 5.64 -36.36 25.99
C VAL A 311 4.64 -36.44 27.13
N LYS A 312 3.59 -35.61 27.11
CA LYS A 312 2.50 -35.67 28.08
C LYS A 312 1.94 -37.07 28.18
N LYS A 313 1.57 -37.68 27.05
CA LYS A 313 0.99 -39.01 27.00
C LYS A 313 1.94 -40.07 27.61
N LYS A 314 3.25 -39.95 27.35
CA LYS A 314 4.27 -40.85 27.91
C LYS A 314 4.45 -40.68 29.42
N VAL A 315 4.50 -39.45 29.91
CA VAL A 315 4.68 -39.14 31.34
C VAL A 315 3.47 -39.58 32.15
N TRP A 316 2.25 -39.34 31.65
CA TRP A 316 1.01 -39.66 32.37
C TRP A 316 0.56 -41.11 32.23
N ALA A 317 1.15 -41.89 31.32
CA ALA A 317 0.81 -43.30 31.12
C ALA A 317 1.08 -44.19 32.35
N LYS A 318 1.85 -43.70 33.34
CA LYS A 318 2.16 -44.44 34.59
C LYS A 318 1.30 -43.97 35.78
N ILE A 319 0.42 -42.99 35.58
CA ILE A 319 -0.39 -42.40 36.65
C ILE A 319 -1.83 -42.94 36.62
N HIS A 320 -2.23 -43.58 35.52
CA HIS A 320 -3.51 -44.26 35.35
C HIS A 320 -3.32 -45.79 35.21
#